data_dfe221ca2d63d32e25d76501b071c181
#
_entry.id   dfe221ca2d63d32e25d76501b071c181
#
_cell.length_a   1.000
_cell.length_b   1.000
_cell.length_c   1.000
_cell.angle_alpha   90.00
_cell.angle_beta   90.00
_cell.angle_gamma   90.00
#
_symmetry.space_group_name_H-M   'P 1'
#
loop_
_entity.id
_entity.type
_entity.pdbx_description
1 polymer ?
#
loop_
_entity_poly.entity_id
_entity_poly.type
_entity_poly.pdbx_seq_one_letter_code
_entity_poly.pdbx_strand_id
1 'polypeptide(L)'
;MEVKRVCNKCGEVNSLDSKSLLKKDVYDEDKKHYVILYFECVRCKEIEVVQIDDNESIQTFKEIKALFVKAMRKRLKKETVSPREVKKKDRLTKKLNEKRKLLNEVSKGKTFYDENGKIFIKELTMYTGGDIIESDM
;
A
#
# COMPACT_ATOMS: atom_id res chain seq x y z
N MET A 1 15.92 4.16 10.58
CA MET A 1 16.16 5.26 9.63
C MET A 1 14.85 6.01 9.41
N GLU A 2 14.88 7.30 9.57
CA GLU A 2 13.72 8.12 9.33
C GLU A 2 13.73 8.64 7.91
N VAL A 3 12.61 8.52 7.22
CA VAL A 3 12.47 9.01 5.84
C VAL A 3 11.65 10.29 5.89
N LYS A 4 12.12 11.32 5.21
CA LYS A 4 11.42 12.60 5.12
C LYS A 4 10.97 12.85 3.68
N ARG A 5 9.82 13.49 3.55
CA ARG A 5 9.24 13.82 2.26
C ARG A 5 8.81 15.27 2.23
N VAL A 6 9.06 15.93 1.11
CA VAL A 6 8.60 17.30 0.88
C VAL A 6 7.23 17.26 0.19
N CYS A 7 6.26 17.95 0.76
CA CYS A 7 4.92 18.03 0.17
C CYS A 7 4.97 18.85 -1.13
N ASN A 8 4.44 18.29 -2.21
CA ASN A 8 4.44 18.96 -3.52
C ASN A 8 3.55 20.21 -3.57
N LYS A 9 2.59 20.33 -2.66
CA LYS A 9 1.67 21.45 -2.66
C LYS A 9 2.07 22.59 -1.75
N CYS A 10 2.56 22.32 -0.54
CA CYS A 10 2.89 23.36 0.42
C CYS A 10 4.38 23.45 0.77
N GLY A 11 5.18 22.50 0.31
CA GLY A 11 6.63 22.49 0.57
C GLY A 11 7.00 22.03 1.97
N GLU A 12 6.06 21.63 2.81
CA GLU A 12 6.34 21.17 4.17
C GLU A 12 7.09 19.84 4.14
N VAL A 13 8.05 19.68 5.04
CA VAL A 13 8.80 18.44 5.20
C VAL A 13 8.07 17.55 6.20
N ASN A 14 7.68 16.36 5.77
CA ASN A 14 6.99 15.37 6.60
C ASN A 14 7.92 14.21 6.91
N SER A 15 7.92 13.76 8.17
CA SER A 15 8.62 12.54 8.57
C SER A 15 7.72 11.34 8.29
N LEU A 16 8.26 10.37 7.55
CA LEU A 16 7.54 9.15 7.20
C LEU A 16 8.12 7.97 7.98
N ASP A 17 7.30 7.37 8.82
CA ASP A 17 7.62 6.14 9.51
C ASP A 17 6.39 5.22 9.44
N SER A 18 6.43 4.07 10.10
CA SER A 18 5.31 3.13 10.10
C SER A 18 4.05 3.72 10.74
N LYS A 19 4.20 4.73 11.59
CA LYS A 19 3.07 5.39 12.25
C LYS A 19 2.44 6.47 11.39
N SER A 20 3.18 6.98 10.39
CA SER A 20 2.69 8.01 9.47
C SER A 20 1.79 7.43 8.39
N LEU A 21 1.89 6.14 8.12
CA LEU A 21 1.05 5.46 7.13
C LEU A 21 -0.30 5.13 7.75
N LEU A 22 -1.35 5.58 7.06
CA LEU A 22 -2.72 5.37 7.47
C LEU A 22 -3.39 4.41 6.48
N LYS A 23 -4.38 3.68 6.96
CA LYS A 23 -5.13 2.71 6.16
C LYS A 23 -6.60 3.08 6.19
N LYS A 24 -7.26 3.04 5.05
CA LYS A 24 -8.68 3.36 4.97
C LYS A 24 -9.39 2.53 3.92
N ASP A 25 -10.61 2.12 4.25
CA ASP A 25 -11.53 1.50 3.30
C ASP A 25 -12.20 2.61 2.49
N VAL A 26 -12.13 2.50 1.17
CA VAL A 26 -12.73 3.47 0.26
C VAL A 26 -13.52 2.74 -0.84
N TYR A 27 -14.38 3.49 -1.52
CA TYR A 27 -15.26 2.96 -2.56
C TYR A 27 -15.21 3.86 -3.79
N ASP A 28 -15.27 3.26 -4.98
CA ASP A 28 -15.33 4.04 -6.21
C ASP A 28 -16.78 4.44 -6.55
N GLU A 29 -16.99 5.03 -7.71
CA GLU A 29 -18.32 5.47 -8.16
C GLU A 29 -19.31 4.32 -8.31
N ASP A 30 -18.80 3.12 -8.60
CA ASP A 30 -19.59 1.90 -8.73
C ASP A 30 -19.74 1.16 -7.40
N LYS A 31 -19.32 1.79 -6.30
CA LYS A 31 -19.35 1.23 -4.94
C LYS A 31 -18.45 0.01 -4.76
N LYS A 32 -17.45 -0.15 -5.62
CA LYS A 32 -16.47 -1.20 -5.47
C LYS A 32 -15.50 -0.84 -4.35
N HIS A 33 -15.22 -1.82 -3.49
CA HIS A 33 -14.38 -1.63 -2.31
C HIS A 33 -12.89 -1.70 -2.65
N TYR A 34 -12.13 -0.78 -2.05
CA TYR A 34 -10.68 -0.76 -2.09
C TYR A 34 -10.14 -0.42 -0.71
N VAL A 35 -8.90 -0.80 -0.44
CA VAL A 35 -8.17 -0.39 0.76
C VAL A 35 -6.95 0.38 0.30
N ILE A 36 -6.77 1.59 0.85
CA ILE A 36 -5.61 2.42 0.53
C ILE A 36 -4.69 2.56 1.73
N LEU A 37 -3.39 2.59 1.45
CA LEU A 37 -2.38 3.06 2.38
C LEU A 37 -1.97 4.45 1.91
N TYR A 38 -2.01 5.43 2.81
CA TYR A 38 -1.76 6.81 2.45
C TYR A 38 -1.09 7.54 3.60
N PHE A 39 -0.58 8.71 3.30
CA PHE A 39 -0.15 9.64 4.33
C PHE A 39 -0.71 11.03 4.03
N GLU A 40 -0.82 11.83 5.09
CA GLU A 40 -1.42 13.15 5.04
C GLU A 40 -0.35 14.17 5.44
N CYS A 41 -0.24 15.25 4.66
CA CYS A 41 0.68 16.33 5.01
C CYS A 41 0.23 16.99 6.31
N VAL A 42 1.15 17.17 7.24
CA VAL A 42 0.86 17.76 8.56
C VAL A 42 0.39 19.22 8.46
N ARG A 43 0.77 19.90 7.39
CA ARG A 43 0.44 21.32 7.21
C ARG A 43 -0.80 21.54 6.35
N CYS A 44 -0.80 21.07 5.11
CA CYS A 44 -1.90 21.34 4.18
C CYS A 44 -2.96 20.24 4.12
N LYS A 45 -2.75 19.13 4.81
CA LYS A 45 -3.66 17.99 4.86
C LYS A 45 -3.87 17.27 3.53
N GLU A 46 -2.99 17.50 2.57
CA GLU A 46 -3.03 16.81 1.29
C GLU A 46 -2.73 15.33 1.47
N ILE A 47 -3.53 14.48 0.82
CA ILE A 47 -3.41 13.04 0.92
C ILE A 47 -2.64 12.50 -0.30
N GLU A 48 -1.65 11.64 -0.04
CA GLU A 48 -0.95 10.90 -1.09
C GLU A 48 -1.05 9.42 -0.83
N VAL A 49 -1.45 8.66 -1.82
CA VAL A 49 -1.66 7.23 -1.71
C VAL A 49 -0.37 6.50 -2.07
N VAL A 50 0.09 5.66 -1.16
CA VAL A 50 1.27 4.82 -1.36
C VAL A 50 0.90 3.51 -2.04
N GLN A 51 -0.26 2.95 -1.67
CA GLN A 51 -0.71 1.66 -2.17
C GLN A 51 -2.22 1.60 -2.21
N ILE A 52 -2.76 0.98 -3.24
CA ILE A 52 -4.19 0.68 -3.35
C ILE A 52 -4.37 -0.80 -3.65
N ASP A 53 -5.24 -1.45 -2.90
CA ASP A 53 -5.59 -2.85 -3.07
C ASP A 53 -7.10 -3.01 -3.24
N ASP A 54 -7.51 -3.90 -4.13
CA ASP A 54 -8.90 -4.36 -4.23
C ASP A 54 -9.06 -5.65 -3.42
N ASN A 55 -10.27 -6.23 -3.41
CA ASN A 55 -10.51 -7.45 -2.63
C ASN A 55 -9.67 -8.62 -3.10
N GLU A 56 -9.40 -8.73 -4.39
CA GLU A 56 -8.55 -9.78 -4.94
C GLU A 56 -7.09 -9.65 -4.46
N SER A 57 -6.52 -8.45 -4.53
CA SER A 57 -5.15 -8.25 -4.09
C SER A 57 -5.00 -8.39 -2.58
N ILE A 58 -6.01 -8.02 -1.80
CA ILE A 58 -6.04 -8.25 -0.35
C ILE A 58 -5.99 -9.75 -0.06
N GLN A 59 -6.79 -10.54 -0.76
CA GLN A 59 -6.83 -12.00 -0.58
C GLN A 59 -5.49 -12.63 -0.97
N THR A 60 -4.91 -12.21 -2.09
CA THR A 60 -3.60 -12.70 -2.53
C THR A 60 -2.52 -12.39 -1.49
N PHE A 61 -2.55 -11.18 -0.93
CA PHE A 61 -1.60 -10.79 0.12
C PHE A 61 -1.75 -11.67 1.37
N LYS A 62 -2.98 -11.98 1.77
CA LYS A 62 -3.23 -12.87 2.91
C LYS A 62 -2.67 -14.28 2.67
N GLU A 63 -2.79 -14.80 1.46
CA GLU A 63 -2.22 -16.09 1.09
C GLU A 63 -0.70 -16.09 1.16
N ILE A 64 -0.07 -15.03 0.66
CA ILE A 64 1.39 -14.87 0.73
C ILE A 64 1.86 -14.81 2.18
N LYS A 65 1.16 -14.04 3.00
CA LYS A 65 1.48 -13.91 4.42
C LYS A 65 1.37 -15.23 5.16
N ALA A 66 0.35 -16.02 4.86
CA ALA A 66 0.18 -17.35 5.45
C ALA A 66 1.33 -18.29 5.09
N LEU A 67 1.78 -18.26 3.84
CA LEU A 67 2.94 -19.05 3.39
C LEU A 67 4.23 -18.59 4.08
N PHE A 68 4.40 -17.30 4.25
CA PHE A 68 5.55 -16.74 4.93
C PHE A 68 5.61 -17.20 6.40
N VAL A 69 4.49 -17.14 7.11
CA VAL A 69 4.40 -17.58 8.50
C VAL A 69 4.69 -19.07 8.62
N LYS A 70 4.16 -19.88 7.70
CA LYS A 70 4.40 -21.32 7.65
C LYS A 70 5.90 -21.62 7.45
N ALA A 71 6.55 -20.90 6.53
CA ALA A 71 7.98 -21.05 6.27
C ALA A 71 8.81 -20.67 7.50
N MET A 72 8.45 -19.59 8.19
CA MET A 72 9.14 -19.18 9.41
C MET A 72 9.02 -20.23 10.51
N ARG A 73 7.85 -20.82 10.70
CA ARG A 73 7.62 -21.87 11.68
C ARG A 73 8.50 -23.09 11.40
N LYS A 74 8.61 -23.49 10.13
CA LYS A 74 9.48 -24.58 9.71
C LYS A 74 10.94 -24.30 10.02
N ARG A 75 11.41 -23.08 9.74
CA ARG A 75 12.79 -22.68 10.04
C ARG A 75 13.09 -22.72 11.54
N LEU A 76 12.16 -22.27 12.36
CA LEU A 76 12.30 -22.33 13.82
C LEU A 76 12.40 -23.76 14.34
N LYS A 77 11.76 -24.71 13.69
CA LYS A 77 11.82 -26.13 14.01
C LYS A 77 12.95 -26.86 13.30
N LYS A 78 13.79 -26.14 12.57
CA LYS A 78 14.88 -26.67 11.74
C LYS A 78 14.39 -27.64 10.65
N GLU A 79 13.15 -27.44 10.20
CA GLU A 79 12.59 -28.18 9.08
C GLU A 79 12.90 -27.49 7.75
N THR A 80 12.96 -28.25 6.67
CA THR A 80 13.19 -27.71 5.34
C THR A 80 11.90 -27.21 4.72
N VAL A 81 11.94 -25.99 4.14
CA VAL A 81 10.83 -25.44 3.39
C VAL A 81 10.77 -26.13 2.03
N SER A 82 9.58 -26.61 1.64
CA SER A 82 9.36 -27.28 0.36
C SER A 82 9.62 -26.33 -0.82
N PRO A 83 10.35 -26.78 -1.87
CA PRO A 83 10.51 -25.99 -3.09
C PRO A 83 9.18 -25.60 -3.74
N ARG A 84 8.16 -26.45 -3.61
CA ARG A 84 6.81 -26.17 -4.13
C ARG A 84 6.20 -24.98 -3.41
N GLU A 85 6.38 -24.87 -2.09
CA GLU A 85 5.88 -23.75 -1.31
C GLU A 85 6.60 -22.44 -1.69
N VAL A 86 7.90 -22.49 -1.90
CA VAL A 86 8.68 -21.33 -2.32
C VAL A 86 8.23 -20.84 -3.69
N LYS A 87 8.04 -21.75 -4.65
CA LYS A 87 7.57 -21.40 -5.99
C LYS A 87 6.17 -20.83 -5.96
N LYS A 88 5.27 -21.37 -5.11
CA LYS A 88 3.92 -20.87 -4.96
C LYS A 88 3.93 -19.44 -4.42
N LYS A 89 4.74 -19.17 -3.39
CA LYS A 89 4.89 -17.84 -2.81
C LYS A 89 5.41 -16.84 -3.86
N ASP A 90 6.43 -17.22 -4.62
CA ASP A 90 7.02 -16.35 -5.64
C ASP A 90 6.02 -16.03 -6.73
N ARG A 91 5.24 -17.01 -7.18
CA ARG A 91 4.20 -16.81 -8.18
C ARG A 91 3.12 -15.86 -7.69
N LEU A 92 2.66 -16.04 -6.44
CA LEU A 92 1.63 -15.17 -5.85
C LEU A 92 2.17 -13.74 -5.65
N THR A 93 3.42 -13.61 -5.25
CA THR A 93 4.07 -12.29 -5.08
C THR A 93 4.14 -11.56 -6.41
N LYS A 94 4.52 -12.25 -7.48
CA LYS A 94 4.57 -11.67 -8.82
C LYS A 94 3.16 -11.23 -9.27
N LYS A 95 2.16 -12.08 -9.07
CA LYS A 95 0.77 -11.79 -9.40
C LYS A 95 0.27 -10.55 -8.65
N LEU A 96 0.58 -10.47 -7.35
CA LEU A 96 0.19 -9.33 -6.51
C LEU A 96 0.83 -8.03 -7.01
N ASN A 97 2.14 -8.06 -7.32
CA ASN A 97 2.84 -6.87 -7.79
C ASN A 97 2.28 -6.38 -9.13
N GLU A 98 1.97 -7.29 -10.05
CA GLU A 98 1.35 -6.94 -11.33
C GLU A 98 -0.04 -6.33 -11.12
N LYS A 99 -0.83 -6.91 -10.22
CA LYS A 99 -2.17 -6.40 -9.89
C LYS A 99 -2.11 -5.02 -9.27
N ARG A 100 -1.20 -4.79 -8.33
CA ARG A 100 -1.02 -3.48 -7.69
C ARG A 100 -0.57 -2.42 -8.68
N LYS A 101 0.31 -2.78 -9.59
CA LYS A 101 0.75 -1.86 -10.65
C LYS A 101 -0.43 -1.44 -11.54
N LEU A 102 -1.27 -2.40 -11.93
CA LEU A 102 -2.46 -2.11 -12.71
C LEU A 102 -3.44 -1.22 -11.94
N LEU A 103 -3.68 -1.53 -10.66
CA LEU A 103 -4.57 -0.73 -9.81
C LEU A 103 -4.07 0.71 -9.68
N ASN A 104 -2.77 0.91 -9.53
CA ASN A 104 -2.18 2.24 -9.46
C ASN A 104 -2.46 3.03 -10.75
N GLU A 105 -2.34 2.39 -11.90
CA GLU A 105 -2.59 3.03 -13.19
C GLU A 105 -4.06 3.38 -13.40
N VAL A 106 -4.97 2.45 -13.11
CA VAL A 106 -6.41 2.66 -13.35
C VAL A 106 -7.06 3.56 -12.32
N SER A 107 -6.49 3.67 -11.11
CA SER A 107 -7.05 4.49 -10.03
C SER A 107 -6.60 5.95 -10.08
N LYS A 108 -5.55 6.24 -10.82
CA LYS A 108 -5.00 7.60 -10.89
C LYS A 108 -6.03 8.58 -11.42
N GLY A 109 -6.22 9.67 -10.68
CA GLY A 109 -7.17 10.72 -11.05
C GLY A 109 -8.63 10.41 -10.73
N LYS A 110 -8.93 9.23 -10.17
CA LYS A 110 -10.30 8.86 -9.81
C LYS A 110 -10.73 9.42 -8.46
N THR A 111 -12.04 9.53 -8.28
CA THR A 111 -12.65 9.93 -7.01
C THR A 111 -13.00 8.71 -6.20
N PHE A 112 -12.69 8.77 -4.90
CA PHE A 112 -13.02 7.70 -3.95
C PHE A 112 -13.84 8.28 -2.79
N TYR A 113 -14.76 7.46 -2.30
CA TYR A 113 -15.71 7.83 -1.25
C TYR A 113 -15.47 7.00 0.01
N ASP A 114 -15.80 7.57 1.18
CA ASP A 114 -15.76 6.81 2.44
C ASP A 114 -17.03 5.94 2.60
N GLU A 115 -17.13 5.22 3.72
CA GLU A 115 -18.27 4.34 4.00
C GLU A 115 -19.61 5.07 4.12
N ASN A 116 -19.57 6.38 4.30
CA ASN A 116 -20.77 7.23 4.39
C ASN A 116 -21.16 7.88 3.06
N GLY A 117 -20.43 7.56 2.00
CA GLY A 117 -20.66 8.11 0.67
C GLY A 117 -20.12 9.53 0.47
N LYS A 118 -19.33 10.03 1.39
CA LYS A 118 -18.67 11.33 1.27
C LYS A 118 -17.36 11.19 0.51
N ILE A 119 -17.01 12.22 -0.26
CA ILE A 119 -15.75 12.23 -1.00
C ILE A 119 -14.58 12.22 0.00
N PHE A 120 -13.77 11.19 -0.08
CA PHE A 120 -12.54 11.08 0.70
C PHE A 120 -11.34 11.60 -0.09
N ILE A 121 -11.25 11.19 -1.37
CA ILE A 121 -10.21 11.66 -2.30
C ILE A 121 -10.93 12.09 -3.58
N LYS A 122 -10.78 13.37 -3.97
CA LYS A 122 -11.39 13.88 -5.19
C LYS A 122 -10.65 13.40 -6.43
N GLU A 123 -9.34 13.47 -6.41
CA GLU A 123 -8.47 12.94 -7.47
C GLU A 123 -7.32 12.17 -6.82
N LEU A 124 -7.30 10.86 -7.01
CA LEU A 124 -6.27 10.03 -6.41
C LEU A 124 -4.91 10.32 -7.04
N THR A 125 -3.95 10.67 -6.19
CA THR A 125 -2.57 10.91 -6.58
C THR A 125 -1.68 9.87 -5.91
N MET A 126 -0.93 9.13 -6.72
CA MET A 126 0.00 8.13 -6.20
C MET A 126 1.32 8.78 -5.80
N TYR A 127 1.86 8.32 -4.69
CA TYR A 127 3.19 8.72 -4.26
C TYR A 127 4.24 8.11 -5.18
N THR A 128 5.11 8.95 -5.74
CA THR A 128 6.12 8.51 -6.70
C THR A 128 7.46 8.15 -6.07
N GLY A 129 7.68 8.56 -4.83
CA GLY A 129 8.96 8.36 -4.15
C GLY A 129 10.05 9.35 -4.52
N GLY A 130 9.81 10.22 -5.52
CA GLY A 130 10.82 11.16 -6.00
C GLY A 130 11.17 12.28 -5.02
N ASP A 131 10.30 12.55 -4.07
CA ASP A 131 10.46 13.65 -3.12
C ASP A 131 10.90 13.18 -1.73
N ILE A 132 11.40 11.96 -1.62
CA ILE A 132 11.86 11.42 -0.34
C ILE A 132 13.26 11.88 -0.05
N ILE A 133 13.44 12.43 1.14
CA ILE A 133 14.75 12.82 1.66
C ILE A 133 15.08 11.86 2.79
N GLU A 134 16.12 11.05 2.64
CA GLU A 134 16.56 10.16 3.68
C GLU A 134 17.27 10.94 4.77
N SER A 135 16.96 10.61 6.00
CA SER A 135 17.65 11.20 7.15
C SER A 135 18.89 10.35 7.45
N ASP A 136 20.06 10.88 7.14
CA ASP A 136 21.30 10.19 7.40
C ASP A 136 21.78 10.53 8.80
N MET A 137 21.43 9.92 9.69
CA MET A 137 21.91 10.32 10.94
C MET A 137 23.01 9.68 11.49
#